data_898eb21f70e6d7ad474a6d036aaf50a5
#
_entry.id   898eb21f70e6d7ad474a6d036aaf50a5
#
_cell.length_a   1.000
_cell.length_b   1.000
_cell.length_c   1.000
_cell.angle_alpha   90.00
_cell.angle_beta   90.00
_cell.angle_gamma   90.00
#
_symmetry.space_group_name_H-M   'P 1'
#
loop_
_entity.id
_entity.type
_entity.pdbx_description
1 polymer ?
#
loop_
_entity_poly.entity_id
_entity_poly.type
_entity_poly.pdbx_seq_one_letter_code
_entity_poly.pdbx_strand_id
1 'polypeptide(L)'
;MQLGVLRLNAPRRETKVIGLICTGHFFSHFYLLVVPPLFPVLREIYGVGFTELGFAVAAFSIASGFTQIPVGFLVDRYGARQLLIWGLFSESIAISLIGVFPIYGALVTLIIAAGLSNSVFHPADYAILNATVDRTRIGRVFSFHTFTGYLGDAVAPATVLFLASLLDWRTAVFVCGLFGMIVAGLMWMNADLLVDATHARRAPDKAEADEGGQRRRGLALIFSVPVLMGMLFFATMSTAG
;
A
#
# COMPACT_ATOMS: atom_id res chain seq x y z
N MET A 1 21.69 -4.91 35.42
CA MET A 1 20.39 -4.29 35.77
C MET A 1 19.71 -3.58 34.58
N GLN A 2 20.29 -3.57 33.38
CA GLN A 2 19.71 -2.92 32.15
C GLN A 2 18.82 -3.83 31.28
N LEU A 3 18.88 -5.16 31.43
CA LEU A 3 18.09 -6.10 30.63
C LEU A 3 16.59 -6.18 30.99
N GLY A 4 16.18 -5.72 32.18
CA GLY A 4 14.78 -5.75 32.60
C GLY A 4 13.92 -4.63 32.02
N VAL A 5 14.49 -3.44 31.79
CA VAL A 5 13.76 -2.26 31.27
C VAL A 5 13.41 -2.41 29.79
N LEU A 6 14.28 -3.05 29.00
CA LEU A 6 14.06 -3.33 27.58
C LEU A 6 12.89 -4.32 27.34
N ARG A 7 12.70 -5.29 28.22
CA ARG A 7 11.62 -6.30 28.09
C ARG A 7 10.22 -5.77 28.40
N LEU A 8 10.10 -4.76 29.27
CA LEU A 8 8.80 -4.17 29.63
C LEU A 8 8.23 -3.23 28.55
N ASN A 9 9.08 -2.68 27.68
CA ASN A 9 8.67 -1.79 26.59
C ASN A 9 8.47 -2.50 25.23
N ALA A 10 8.97 -3.73 25.07
CA ALA A 10 8.90 -4.47 23.81
C ALA A 10 7.44 -4.69 23.33
N PRO A 11 6.48 -5.16 24.16
CA PRO A 11 5.12 -5.36 23.69
C PRO A 11 4.40 -4.05 23.31
N ARG A 12 4.69 -2.94 23.99
CA ARG A 12 4.12 -1.62 23.62
C ARG A 12 4.66 -1.10 22.30
N ARG A 13 5.95 -1.29 22.03
CA ARG A 13 6.58 -0.92 20.77
C ARG A 13 6.01 -1.71 19.61
N GLU A 14 5.92 -3.02 19.74
CA GLU A 14 5.35 -3.91 18.75
C GLU A 14 3.90 -3.53 18.41
N THR A 15 3.05 -3.28 19.41
CA THR A 15 1.66 -2.86 19.20
C THR A 15 1.56 -1.54 18.44
N LYS A 16 2.45 -0.58 18.72
CA LYS A 16 2.49 0.68 17.96
C LYS A 16 2.88 0.46 16.51
N VAL A 17 3.90 -0.37 16.25
CA VAL A 17 4.30 -0.70 14.87
C VAL A 17 3.17 -1.37 14.11
N ILE A 18 2.53 -2.39 14.70
CA ILE A 18 1.38 -3.06 14.10
C ILE A 18 0.26 -2.04 13.80
N GLY A 19 -0.07 -1.16 14.74
CA GLY A 19 -1.07 -0.12 14.55
C GLY A 19 -0.75 0.82 13.39
N LEU A 20 0.49 1.31 13.30
CA LEU A 20 0.92 2.20 12.21
C LEU A 20 0.86 1.49 10.85
N ILE A 21 1.39 0.27 10.75
CA ILE A 21 1.39 -0.51 9.51
C ILE A 21 -0.06 -0.83 9.09
N CYS A 22 -0.89 -1.33 9.99
CA CYS A 22 -2.28 -1.65 9.70
C CYS A 22 -3.10 -0.41 9.30
N THR A 23 -2.81 0.76 9.89
CA THR A 23 -3.47 2.02 9.49
C THR A 23 -3.00 2.45 8.10
N GLY A 24 -1.71 2.37 7.78
CA GLY A 24 -1.20 2.62 6.44
C GLY A 24 -1.84 1.68 5.41
N HIS A 25 -1.90 0.40 5.72
CA HIS A 25 -2.51 -0.62 4.86
C HIS A 25 -4.03 -0.43 4.67
N PHE A 26 -4.74 0.02 5.70
CA PHE A 26 -6.13 0.46 5.58
C PHE A 26 -6.28 1.53 4.49
N PHE A 27 -5.42 2.55 4.48
CA PHE A 27 -5.51 3.63 3.50
C PHE A 27 -5.10 3.18 2.10
N SER A 28 -4.16 2.26 1.95
CA SER A 28 -3.78 1.72 0.64
C SER A 28 -4.95 1.03 -0.06
N HIS A 29 -5.79 0.32 0.68
CA HIS A 29 -7.03 -0.28 0.18
C HIS A 29 -8.15 0.75 0.03
N PHE A 30 -8.32 1.63 1.02
CA PHE A 30 -9.31 2.69 1.00
C PHE A 30 -9.25 3.49 -0.31
N TYR A 31 -8.06 3.84 -0.76
CA TYR A 31 -7.87 4.64 -1.97
C TYR A 31 -8.26 3.93 -3.27
N LEU A 32 -8.19 2.61 -3.32
CA LEU A 32 -8.65 1.83 -4.47
C LEU A 32 -10.16 2.08 -4.73
N LEU A 33 -10.95 2.24 -3.68
CA LEU A 33 -12.41 2.36 -3.76
C LEU A 33 -12.95 3.77 -3.49
N VAL A 34 -12.12 4.81 -3.45
CA VAL A 34 -12.58 6.21 -3.32
C VAL A 34 -13.26 6.70 -4.61
N VAL A 35 -12.74 6.33 -5.77
CA VAL A 35 -13.23 6.87 -7.07
C VAL A 35 -14.47 6.14 -7.61
N PRO A 36 -14.60 4.81 -7.56
CA PRO A 36 -15.72 4.08 -8.16
C PRO A 36 -17.12 4.55 -7.74
N PRO A 37 -17.39 4.86 -6.46
CA PRO A 37 -18.72 5.35 -6.05
C PRO A 37 -19.14 6.68 -6.67
N LEU A 38 -18.16 7.45 -7.15
CA LEU A 38 -18.36 8.75 -7.79
C LEU A 38 -18.60 8.65 -9.31
N PHE A 39 -18.54 7.46 -9.90
CA PHE A 39 -18.69 7.24 -11.35
C PHE A 39 -19.93 7.93 -11.95
N PRO A 40 -21.13 7.91 -11.36
CA PRO A 40 -22.27 8.63 -11.92
C PRO A 40 -22.01 10.12 -12.10
N VAL A 41 -21.40 10.76 -11.12
CA VAL A 41 -21.05 12.19 -11.15
C VAL A 41 -19.89 12.46 -12.12
N LEU A 42 -18.84 11.64 -12.07
CA LEU A 42 -17.64 11.81 -12.91
C LEU A 42 -17.93 11.59 -14.40
N ARG A 43 -18.85 10.66 -14.71
CA ARG A 43 -19.32 10.43 -16.07
C ARG A 43 -19.88 11.71 -16.72
N GLU A 44 -20.72 12.43 -16.00
CA GLU A 44 -21.34 13.67 -16.49
C GLU A 44 -20.31 14.79 -16.63
N ILE A 45 -19.43 14.92 -15.62
CA ILE A 45 -18.43 16.01 -15.59
C ILE A 45 -17.36 15.84 -16.67
N TYR A 46 -16.90 14.61 -16.89
CA TYR A 46 -15.83 14.34 -17.87
C TYR A 46 -16.36 14.05 -19.28
N GLY A 47 -17.66 13.84 -19.43
CA GLY A 47 -18.26 13.48 -20.73
C GLY A 47 -17.81 12.12 -21.26
N VAL A 48 -17.51 11.15 -20.36
CA VAL A 48 -17.00 9.82 -20.67
C VAL A 48 -18.00 8.74 -20.24
N GLY A 49 -17.82 7.50 -20.71
CA GLY A 49 -18.64 6.36 -20.31
C GLY A 49 -18.14 5.67 -19.02
N PHE A 50 -18.91 4.71 -18.52
CA PHE A 50 -18.47 3.88 -17.39
C PHE A 50 -17.29 2.98 -17.74
N THR A 51 -17.15 2.61 -19.01
CA THR A 51 -16.02 1.81 -19.50
C THR A 51 -14.69 2.57 -19.33
N GLU A 52 -14.65 3.84 -19.73
CA GLU A 52 -13.46 4.69 -19.58
C GLU A 52 -13.10 4.90 -18.11
N LEU A 53 -14.11 5.12 -17.25
CA LEU A 53 -13.90 5.23 -15.81
C LEU A 53 -13.40 3.91 -15.21
N GLY A 54 -13.96 2.78 -15.65
CA GLY A 54 -13.48 1.44 -15.27
C GLY A 54 -12.03 1.18 -15.68
N PHE A 55 -11.64 1.59 -16.88
CA PHE A 55 -10.24 1.54 -17.31
C PHE A 55 -9.31 2.38 -16.44
N ALA A 56 -9.74 3.57 -16.02
CA ALA A 56 -8.94 4.38 -15.11
C ALA A 56 -8.67 3.65 -13.78
N VAL A 57 -9.69 3.00 -13.20
CA VAL A 57 -9.51 2.22 -11.95
C VAL A 57 -8.69 0.94 -12.20
N ALA A 58 -8.91 0.24 -13.32
CA ALA A 58 -8.09 -0.90 -13.69
C ALA A 58 -6.60 -0.52 -13.84
N ALA A 59 -6.32 0.68 -14.34
CA ALA A 59 -4.96 1.20 -14.47
C ALA A 59 -4.25 1.32 -13.10
N PHE A 60 -4.97 1.65 -12.01
CA PHE A 60 -4.41 1.60 -10.65
C PHE A 60 -3.93 0.19 -10.31
N SER A 61 -4.79 -0.80 -10.46
CA SER A 61 -4.48 -2.20 -10.11
C SER A 61 -3.34 -2.76 -10.98
N ILE A 62 -3.33 -2.42 -12.26
CA ILE A 62 -2.26 -2.79 -13.19
C ILE A 62 -0.94 -2.13 -12.76
N ALA A 63 -0.93 -0.82 -12.52
CA ALA A 63 0.25 -0.08 -12.10
C ALA A 63 0.79 -0.63 -10.77
N SER A 64 -0.07 -0.84 -9.77
CA SER A 64 0.31 -1.41 -8.48
C SER A 64 0.85 -2.84 -8.64
N GLY A 65 0.12 -3.73 -9.29
CA GLY A 65 0.48 -5.15 -9.40
C GLY A 65 1.80 -5.37 -10.16
N PHE A 66 1.99 -4.72 -11.31
CA PHE A 66 3.21 -4.89 -12.10
C PHE A 66 4.46 -4.31 -11.42
N THR A 67 4.28 -3.24 -10.63
CA THR A 67 5.43 -2.59 -9.98
C THR A 67 5.78 -3.17 -8.61
N GLN A 68 4.96 -4.02 -8.00
CA GLN A 68 5.27 -4.65 -6.71
C GLN A 68 6.59 -5.45 -6.75
N ILE A 69 6.87 -6.17 -7.86
CA ILE A 69 8.10 -6.96 -7.98
C ILE A 69 9.34 -6.07 -8.00
N PRO A 70 9.49 -5.08 -8.91
CA PRO A 70 10.64 -4.18 -8.87
C PRO A 70 10.72 -3.36 -7.59
N VAL A 71 9.58 -3.00 -7.00
CA VAL A 71 9.54 -2.28 -5.71
C VAL A 71 10.05 -3.15 -4.56
N GLY A 72 9.85 -4.47 -4.58
CA GLY A 72 10.47 -5.38 -3.62
C GLY A 72 11.99 -5.22 -3.59
N PHE A 73 12.65 -5.13 -4.74
CA PHE A 73 14.10 -4.87 -4.82
C PHE A 73 14.49 -3.46 -4.31
N LEU A 74 13.61 -2.46 -4.49
CA LEU A 74 13.84 -1.13 -3.95
C LEU A 74 13.71 -1.13 -2.43
N VAL A 75 12.74 -1.87 -1.87
CA VAL A 75 12.58 -2.09 -0.43
C VAL A 75 13.84 -2.70 0.17
N ASP A 76 14.39 -3.73 -0.48
CA ASP A 76 15.65 -4.37 -0.04
C ASP A 76 16.85 -3.44 -0.13
N ARG A 77 16.86 -2.50 -1.08
CA ARG A 77 17.98 -1.59 -1.30
C ARG A 77 17.93 -0.33 -0.44
N TYR A 78 16.76 0.30 -0.34
CA TYR A 78 16.58 1.62 0.28
C TYR A 78 15.94 1.56 1.67
N GLY A 79 15.38 0.40 2.04
CA GLY A 79 14.68 0.17 3.30
C GLY A 79 13.16 0.35 3.19
N ALA A 80 12.43 -0.55 3.86
CA ALA A 80 10.98 -0.60 3.84
C ALA A 80 10.33 0.67 4.42
N ARG A 81 10.89 1.18 5.52
CA ARG A 81 10.36 2.34 6.25
C ARG A 81 10.17 3.56 5.36
N GLN A 82 11.23 3.95 4.64
CA GLN A 82 11.19 5.17 3.84
C GLN A 82 10.23 5.04 2.66
N LEU A 83 10.29 3.89 1.97
CA LEU A 83 9.44 3.65 0.83
C LEU A 83 7.96 3.60 1.23
N LEU A 84 7.62 3.01 2.39
CA LEU A 84 6.26 2.95 2.88
C LEU A 84 5.69 4.34 3.20
N ILE A 85 6.45 5.16 3.93
CA ILE A 85 6.03 6.52 4.29
C ILE A 85 5.83 7.38 3.05
N TRP A 86 6.82 7.37 2.13
CA TRP A 86 6.72 8.13 0.88
C TRP A 86 5.66 7.57 -0.06
N GLY A 87 5.45 6.25 -0.07
CA GLY A 87 4.38 5.60 -0.82
C GLY A 87 3.00 6.10 -0.37
N LEU A 88 2.71 6.04 0.94
CA LEU A 88 1.44 6.56 1.46
C LEU A 88 1.27 8.06 1.21
N PHE A 89 2.33 8.84 1.39
CA PHE A 89 2.28 10.28 1.18
C PHE A 89 2.00 10.64 -0.29
N SER A 90 2.72 10.03 -1.24
CA SER A 90 2.54 10.29 -2.67
C SER A 90 1.20 9.76 -3.20
N GLU A 91 0.74 8.60 -2.72
CA GLU A 91 -0.60 8.08 -3.03
C GLU A 91 -1.68 9.05 -2.56
N SER A 92 -1.57 9.52 -1.31
CA SER A 92 -2.51 10.49 -0.72
C SER A 92 -2.56 11.81 -1.48
N ILE A 93 -1.41 12.32 -1.93
CA ILE A 93 -1.33 13.51 -2.80
C ILE A 93 -2.03 13.23 -4.12
N ALA A 94 -1.75 12.12 -4.79
CA ALA A 94 -2.36 11.78 -6.06
C ALA A 94 -3.90 11.74 -5.95
N ILE A 95 -4.42 11.11 -4.90
CA ILE A 95 -5.87 11.08 -4.63
C ILE A 95 -6.41 12.49 -4.37
N SER A 96 -5.76 13.30 -3.55
CA SER A 96 -6.20 14.68 -3.29
C SER A 96 -6.26 15.52 -4.57
N LEU A 97 -5.28 15.38 -5.45
CA LEU A 97 -5.20 16.16 -6.69
C LEU A 97 -6.29 15.81 -7.71
N ILE A 98 -6.93 14.63 -7.62
CA ILE A 98 -8.10 14.27 -8.44
C ILE A 98 -9.22 15.29 -8.22
N GLY A 99 -9.44 15.74 -6.99
CA GLY A 99 -10.43 16.78 -6.68
C GLY A 99 -10.05 18.18 -7.21
N VAL A 100 -8.75 18.43 -7.38
CA VAL A 100 -8.24 19.73 -7.86
C VAL A 100 -8.32 19.86 -9.37
N PHE A 101 -8.01 18.80 -10.12
CA PHE A 101 -7.94 18.80 -11.58
C PHE A 101 -9.09 18.00 -12.22
N PRO A 102 -10.26 18.62 -12.47
CA PRO A 102 -11.44 17.93 -12.98
C PRO A 102 -11.37 17.68 -14.50
N ILE A 103 -10.33 17.00 -14.94
CA ILE A 103 -10.06 16.63 -16.32
C ILE A 103 -9.79 15.13 -16.37
N TYR A 104 -10.46 14.39 -17.30
CA TYR A 104 -10.32 12.94 -17.40
C TYR A 104 -8.86 12.46 -17.56
N GLY A 105 -8.06 13.17 -18.37
CA GLY A 105 -6.63 12.84 -18.50
C GLY A 105 -5.84 12.98 -17.19
N ALA A 106 -6.18 13.97 -16.36
CA ALA A 106 -5.60 14.13 -15.04
C ALA A 106 -6.05 13.00 -14.09
N LEU A 107 -7.33 12.63 -14.11
CA LEU A 107 -7.84 11.48 -13.36
C LEU A 107 -7.02 10.22 -13.65
N VAL A 108 -6.87 9.85 -14.93
CA VAL A 108 -6.13 8.66 -15.35
C VAL A 108 -4.67 8.72 -14.88
N THR A 109 -4.01 9.86 -15.10
CA THR A 109 -2.59 10.04 -14.71
C THR A 109 -2.41 9.93 -13.20
N LEU A 110 -3.29 10.57 -12.42
CA LEU A 110 -3.22 10.55 -10.95
C LEU A 110 -3.56 9.18 -10.36
N ILE A 111 -4.52 8.46 -10.95
CA ILE A 111 -4.84 7.08 -10.56
C ILE A 111 -3.66 6.13 -10.85
N ILE A 112 -2.98 6.27 -12.00
CA ILE A 112 -1.76 5.51 -12.28
C ILE A 112 -0.67 5.85 -11.26
N ALA A 113 -0.45 7.15 -10.97
CA ALA A 113 0.52 7.58 -9.97
C ALA A 113 0.19 7.03 -8.57
N ALA A 114 -1.10 7.01 -8.18
CA ALA A 114 -1.56 6.39 -6.96
C ALA A 114 -1.26 4.88 -6.94
N GLY A 115 -1.56 4.16 -8.03
CA GLY A 115 -1.24 2.73 -8.16
C GLY A 115 0.25 2.42 -8.06
N LEU A 116 1.10 3.22 -8.71
CA LEU A 116 2.56 3.11 -8.58
C LEU A 116 3.00 3.30 -7.13
N SER A 117 2.45 4.29 -6.43
CA SER A 117 2.74 4.55 -5.02
C SER A 117 2.22 3.44 -4.11
N ASN A 118 1.07 2.85 -4.44
CA ASN A 118 0.44 1.74 -3.73
C ASN A 118 1.30 0.46 -3.74
N SER A 119 2.10 0.25 -4.79
CA SER A 119 2.91 -0.97 -4.96
C SER A 119 3.91 -1.24 -3.83
N VAL A 120 4.23 -0.24 -3.00
CA VAL A 120 5.19 -0.37 -1.91
C VAL A 120 4.64 -1.10 -0.68
N PHE A 121 3.30 -1.10 -0.49
CA PHE A 121 2.71 -1.53 0.78
C PHE A 121 3.02 -2.98 1.11
N HIS A 122 2.63 -3.93 0.26
CA HIS A 122 2.85 -5.34 0.58
C HIS A 122 4.31 -5.70 0.84
N PRO A 123 5.30 -5.36 -0.01
CA PRO A 123 6.69 -5.69 0.28
C PRO A 123 7.23 -4.97 1.51
N ALA A 124 6.88 -3.71 1.74
CA ALA A 124 7.36 -2.95 2.88
C ALA A 124 6.70 -3.36 4.20
N ASP A 125 5.37 -3.53 4.21
CA ASP A 125 4.62 -3.97 5.38
C ASP A 125 5.12 -5.32 5.89
N TYR A 126 5.28 -6.28 4.97
CA TYR A 126 5.78 -7.62 5.32
C TYR A 126 7.21 -7.59 5.84
N ALA A 127 8.07 -6.74 5.27
CA ALA A 127 9.45 -6.58 5.74
C ALA A 127 9.48 -6.03 7.18
N ILE A 128 8.68 -5.00 7.49
CA ILE A 128 8.63 -4.38 8.83
C ILE A 128 7.97 -5.32 9.84
N LEU A 129 6.85 -5.94 9.50
CA LEU A 129 6.14 -6.85 10.40
C LEU A 129 6.98 -8.07 10.74
N ASN A 130 7.65 -8.70 9.74
CA ASN A 130 8.54 -9.84 9.98
C ASN A 130 9.77 -9.48 10.81
N ALA A 131 10.25 -8.23 10.75
CA ALA A 131 11.37 -7.76 11.56
C ALA A 131 10.98 -7.42 13.00
N THR A 132 9.69 -7.10 13.24
CA THR A 132 9.23 -6.55 14.52
C THR A 132 8.47 -7.57 15.35
N VAL A 133 7.68 -8.44 14.72
CA VAL A 133 6.72 -9.33 15.40
C VAL A 133 7.36 -10.69 15.70
N ASP A 134 7.07 -11.23 16.88
CA ASP A 134 7.49 -12.57 17.27
C ASP A 134 6.86 -13.64 16.34
N ARG A 135 7.65 -14.65 15.96
CA ARG A 135 7.24 -15.72 15.05
C ARG A 135 6.00 -16.50 15.52
N THR A 136 5.77 -16.59 16.83
CA THR A 136 4.59 -17.28 17.38
C THR A 136 3.30 -16.51 17.19
N ARG A 137 3.36 -15.21 16.92
CA ARG A 137 2.22 -14.30 16.78
C ARG A 137 2.05 -13.74 15.36
N ILE A 138 3.04 -13.92 14.50
CA ILE A 138 3.07 -13.30 13.17
C ILE A 138 1.83 -13.63 12.32
N GLY A 139 1.32 -14.86 12.38
CA GLY A 139 0.12 -15.27 11.64
C GLY A 139 -1.12 -14.47 12.06
N ARG A 140 -1.30 -14.21 13.38
CA ARG A 140 -2.41 -13.36 13.87
C ARG A 140 -2.25 -11.91 13.43
N VAL A 141 -1.03 -11.41 13.40
CA VAL A 141 -0.76 -10.04 12.95
C VAL A 141 -1.05 -9.89 11.46
N PHE A 142 -0.65 -10.86 10.62
CA PHE A 142 -1.00 -10.85 9.20
C PHE A 142 -2.50 -10.96 8.96
N SER A 143 -3.22 -11.77 9.73
CA SER A 143 -4.68 -11.83 9.64
C SER A 143 -5.32 -10.47 9.98
N PHE A 144 -4.83 -9.79 11.02
CA PHE A 144 -5.31 -8.46 11.38
C PHE A 144 -4.95 -7.39 10.33
N HIS A 145 -3.73 -7.44 9.80
CA HIS A 145 -3.27 -6.59 8.70
C HIS A 145 -4.18 -6.74 7.46
N THR A 146 -4.44 -7.99 7.03
CA THR A 146 -5.36 -8.26 5.92
C THR A 146 -6.78 -7.76 6.21
N PHE A 147 -7.28 -8.00 7.43
CA PHE A 147 -8.59 -7.48 7.85
C PHE A 147 -8.67 -5.95 7.74
N THR A 148 -7.63 -5.22 8.14
CA THR A 148 -7.63 -3.75 8.06
C THR A 148 -7.62 -3.25 6.62
N GLY A 149 -6.97 -3.96 5.68
CA GLY A 149 -7.08 -3.68 4.26
C GLY A 149 -8.51 -3.78 3.75
N TYR A 150 -9.16 -4.94 3.95
CA TYR A 150 -10.57 -5.13 3.56
C TYR A 150 -11.53 -4.18 4.27
N LEU A 151 -11.21 -3.78 5.50
CA LEU A 151 -11.99 -2.73 6.18
C LEU A 151 -11.86 -1.39 5.45
N GLY A 152 -10.69 -1.07 4.92
CA GLY A 152 -10.47 0.09 4.06
C GLY A 152 -11.36 0.05 2.82
N ASP A 153 -11.36 -1.09 2.10
CA ASP A 153 -12.25 -1.31 0.95
C ASP A 153 -13.73 -1.09 1.32
N ALA A 154 -14.18 -1.67 2.43
CA ALA A 154 -15.58 -1.61 2.86
C ALA A 154 -16.02 -0.20 3.29
N VAL A 155 -15.12 0.57 3.91
CA VAL A 155 -15.43 1.91 4.48
C VAL A 155 -15.34 3.02 3.42
N ALA A 156 -14.48 2.87 2.41
CA ALA A 156 -14.20 3.91 1.43
C ALA A 156 -15.46 4.40 0.67
N PRO A 157 -16.33 3.53 0.11
CA PRO A 157 -17.52 3.99 -0.59
C PRO A 157 -18.47 4.81 0.27
N ALA A 158 -18.74 4.33 1.49
CA ALA A 158 -19.63 5.04 2.43
C ALA A 158 -19.03 6.40 2.83
N THR A 159 -17.72 6.44 3.10
CA THR A 159 -17.04 7.68 3.49
C THR A 159 -17.05 8.72 2.39
N VAL A 160 -16.67 8.35 1.16
CA VAL A 160 -16.61 9.33 0.07
C VAL A 160 -17.98 9.83 -0.33
N LEU A 161 -19.02 8.96 -0.36
CA LEU A 161 -20.38 9.38 -0.64
C LEU A 161 -20.96 10.27 0.47
N PHE A 162 -20.70 9.96 1.73
CA PHE A 162 -21.08 10.79 2.86
C PHE A 162 -20.46 12.19 2.76
N LEU A 163 -19.14 12.26 2.55
CA LEU A 163 -18.45 13.54 2.38
C LEU A 163 -18.96 14.30 1.15
N ALA A 164 -19.20 13.63 0.04
CA ALA A 164 -19.71 14.25 -1.18
C ALA A 164 -21.15 14.78 -1.00
N SER A 165 -21.95 14.17 -0.14
CA SER A 165 -23.31 14.65 0.18
C SER A 165 -23.33 15.90 1.07
N LEU A 166 -22.29 16.07 1.91
CA LEU A 166 -22.17 17.22 2.82
C LEU A 166 -21.45 18.41 2.19
N LEU A 167 -20.51 18.13 1.30
CA LEU A 167 -19.61 19.12 0.69
C LEU A 167 -19.88 19.16 -0.83
N ASP A 168 -19.00 18.56 -1.56
CA ASP A 168 -19.07 18.25 -2.99
C ASP A 168 -18.05 17.13 -3.27
N TRP A 169 -18.13 16.50 -4.46
CA TRP A 169 -17.28 15.36 -4.76
C TRP A 169 -15.77 15.70 -4.80
N ARG A 170 -15.40 16.91 -5.22
CA ARG A 170 -13.99 17.35 -5.28
C ARG A 170 -13.42 17.49 -3.88
N THR A 171 -14.14 18.20 -3.03
CA THR A 171 -13.76 18.40 -1.63
C THR A 171 -13.75 17.06 -0.88
N ALA A 172 -14.71 16.16 -1.18
CA ALA A 172 -14.73 14.81 -0.59
C ALA A 172 -13.46 14.01 -0.92
N VAL A 173 -13.06 13.95 -2.19
CA VAL A 173 -11.85 13.25 -2.62
C VAL A 173 -10.58 13.92 -2.05
N PHE A 174 -10.52 15.25 -2.05
CA PHE A 174 -9.43 16.00 -1.44
C PHE A 174 -9.26 15.67 0.05
N VAL A 175 -10.36 15.67 0.81
CA VAL A 175 -10.36 15.32 2.24
C VAL A 175 -9.95 13.87 2.47
N CYS A 176 -10.42 12.93 1.63
CA CYS A 176 -9.97 11.54 1.70
C CYS A 176 -8.44 11.42 1.55
N GLY A 177 -7.86 12.14 0.60
CA GLY A 177 -6.40 12.16 0.44
C GLY A 177 -5.69 12.82 1.64
N LEU A 178 -6.26 13.88 2.21
CA LEU A 178 -5.69 14.56 3.38
C LEU A 178 -5.59 13.64 4.59
N PHE A 179 -6.57 12.74 4.80
CA PHE A 179 -6.49 11.75 5.90
C PHE A 179 -5.24 10.87 5.78
N GLY A 180 -4.92 10.35 4.61
CA GLY A 180 -3.71 9.53 4.45
C GLY A 180 -2.42 10.34 4.55
N MET A 181 -2.41 11.63 4.15
CA MET A 181 -1.25 12.50 4.41
C MET A 181 -1.01 12.68 5.91
N ILE A 182 -2.07 12.82 6.72
CA ILE A 182 -1.96 12.87 8.18
C ILE A 182 -1.37 11.57 8.72
N VAL A 183 -1.83 10.41 8.22
CA VAL A 183 -1.29 9.11 8.62
C VAL A 183 0.19 8.96 8.21
N ALA A 184 0.55 9.37 6.99
CA ALA A 184 1.95 9.39 6.56
C ALA A 184 2.82 10.28 7.47
N GLY A 185 2.30 11.44 7.87
CA GLY A 185 2.93 12.32 8.86
C GLY A 185 3.10 11.65 10.23
N LEU A 186 2.08 10.93 10.71
CA LEU A 186 2.18 10.15 11.94
C LEU A 186 3.22 9.02 11.84
N MET A 187 3.28 8.34 10.69
CA MET A 187 4.32 7.33 10.43
C MET A 187 5.71 7.96 10.39
N TRP A 188 5.86 9.12 9.77
CA TRP A 188 7.12 9.87 9.77
C TRP A 188 7.57 10.26 11.19
N MET A 189 6.66 10.78 12.00
CA MET A 189 6.95 11.16 13.41
C MET A 189 7.35 9.96 14.26
N ASN A 190 6.94 8.75 13.89
CA ASN A 190 7.25 7.50 14.58
C ASN A 190 8.20 6.59 13.75
N ALA A 191 8.93 7.17 12.80
CA ALA A 191 9.77 6.43 11.86
C ALA A 191 10.83 5.54 12.56
N ASP A 192 11.32 5.95 13.72
CA ASP A 192 12.28 5.17 14.52
C ASP A 192 11.72 3.84 15.06
N LEU A 193 10.39 3.70 15.10
CA LEU A 193 9.74 2.46 15.48
C LEU A 193 9.70 1.47 14.32
N LEU A 194 9.62 1.96 13.08
CA LEU A 194 9.50 1.16 11.86
C LEU A 194 10.87 0.64 11.43
N VAL A 195 11.32 -0.43 12.09
CA VAL A 195 12.61 -1.06 11.79
C VAL A 195 12.41 -2.16 10.76
N ASP A 196 13.21 -2.14 9.72
CA ASP A 196 13.32 -3.24 8.78
C ASP A 196 14.66 -4.00 8.94
N ALA A 197 14.66 -5.27 8.56
CA ALA A 197 15.85 -6.13 8.65
C ALA A 197 16.91 -5.81 7.58
N THR A 198 16.62 -4.92 6.63
CA THR A 198 17.49 -4.61 5.49
C THR A 198 18.79 -3.96 5.94
N HIS A 199 18.74 -3.13 6.97
CA HIS A 199 19.93 -2.50 7.53
C HIS A 199 20.73 -3.45 8.45
N ALA A 200 20.11 -4.47 9.04
CA ALA A 200 20.80 -5.47 9.85
C ALA A 200 21.62 -6.45 8.99
N ARG A 201 21.21 -6.71 7.74
CA ARG A 201 21.95 -7.59 6.79
C ARG A 201 23.17 -6.94 6.15
N ARG A 202 23.39 -5.64 6.31
CA ARG A 202 24.58 -4.94 5.79
C ARG A 202 25.86 -5.11 6.63
N ALA A 203 25.84 -5.87 7.72
CA ALA A 203 27.08 -6.38 8.30
C ALA A 203 27.67 -7.41 7.32
N PRO A 204 28.96 -7.30 6.95
CA PRO A 204 29.56 -8.16 5.93
C PRO A 204 29.70 -9.59 6.48
N ASP A 205 28.68 -10.42 6.24
CA ASP A 205 28.79 -11.84 6.45
C ASP A 205 29.33 -12.48 5.16
N LYS A 206 30.35 -13.33 5.31
CA LYS A 206 31.14 -13.96 4.26
C LYS A 206 30.38 -14.95 3.35
N ALA A 207 29.11 -14.71 3.08
CA ALA A 207 28.24 -15.57 2.24
C ALA A 207 28.00 -15.02 0.83
N GLU A 208 28.76 -14.00 0.38
CA GLU A 208 28.54 -13.33 -0.92
C GLU A 208 28.80 -14.19 -2.18
N ALA A 209 29.33 -15.42 -2.04
CA ALA A 209 29.64 -16.26 -3.20
C ALA A 209 28.44 -16.98 -3.83
N ASP A 210 27.29 -17.09 -3.14
CA ASP A 210 26.10 -17.87 -3.60
C ASP A 210 24.91 -17.00 -4.05
N GLU A 211 24.95 -15.68 -3.85
CA GLU A 211 23.84 -14.78 -4.19
C GLU A 211 23.54 -14.69 -5.69
N GLY A 212 24.54 -14.85 -6.54
CA GLY A 212 24.36 -14.83 -8.00
C GLY A 212 23.53 -16.02 -8.51
N GLY A 213 23.68 -17.17 -7.91
CA GLY A 213 22.93 -18.39 -8.22
C GLY A 213 21.49 -18.35 -7.69
N GLN A 214 21.28 -17.86 -6.46
CA GLN A 214 19.97 -17.71 -5.87
C GLN A 214 19.13 -16.62 -6.57
N ARG A 215 19.74 -15.50 -6.95
CA ARG A 215 19.06 -14.43 -7.69
C ARG A 215 18.58 -14.89 -9.08
N ARG A 216 19.39 -15.66 -9.82
CA ARG A 216 18.97 -16.24 -11.10
C ARG A 216 17.87 -17.27 -10.94
N ARG A 217 17.93 -18.13 -9.91
CA ARG A 217 16.87 -19.10 -9.58
C ARG A 217 15.57 -18.39 -9.15
N GLY A 218 15.64 -17.32 -8.37
CA GLY A 218 14.48 -16.52 -7.99
C GLY A 218 13.79 -15.89 -9.18
N LEU A 219 14.54 -15.30 -10.11
CA LEU A 219 13.98 -14.75 -11.35
C LEU A 219 13.36 -15.85 -12.24
N ALA A 220 13.98 -17.01 -12.37
CA ALA A 220 13.43 -18.13 -13.13
C ALA A 220 12.12 -18.68 -12.52
N LEU A 221 11.98 -18.65 -11.18
CA LEU A 221 10.75 -19.05 -10.51
C LEU A 221 9.60 -18.04 -10.72
N ILE A 222 9.89 -16.74 -10.79
CA ILE A 222 8.90 -15.70 -11.07
C ILE A 222 8.28 -15.89 -12.47
N PHE A 223 9.08 -16.32 -13.45
CA PHE A 223 8.61 -16.64 -14.79
C PHE A 223 8.17 -18.09 -14.96
N SER A 224 8.07 -18.87 -13.88
CA SER A 224 7.56 -20.22 -13.95
C SER A 224 6.05 -20.23 -14.20
N VAL A 225 5.59 -21.15 -15.05
CA VAL A 225 4.18 -21.30 -15.42
C VAL A 225 3.24 -21.35 -14.19
N PRO A 226 3.56 -22.07 -13.10
CA PRO A 226 2.71 -22.12 -11.91
C PRO A 226 2.52 -20.75 -11.25
N VAL A 227 3.55 -19.90 -11.19
CA VAL A 227 3.46 -18.56 -10.58
C VAL A 227 2.63 -17.64 -11.47
N LEU A 228 2.84 -17.67 -12.78
CA LEU A 228 2.03 -16.92 -13.74
C LEU A 228 0.56 -17.35 -13.70
N MET A 229 0.28 -18.65 -13.64
CA MET A 229 -1.09 -19.17 -13.49
C MET A 229 -1.72 -18.79 -12.17
N GLY A 230 -0.97 -18.81 -11.07
CA GLY A 230 -1.43 -18.34 -9.76
C GLY A 230 -1.75 -16.85 -9.77
N MET A 231 -0.92 -16.02 -10.39
CA MET A 231 -1.18 -14.58 -10.54
C MET A 231 -2.40 -14.29 -11.42
N LEU A 232 -2.56 -15.02 -12.55
CA LEU A 232 -3.74 -14.91 -13.41
C LEU A 232 -5.01 -15.36 -12.67
N PHE A 233 -4.96 -16.47 -11.95
CA PHE A 233 -6.09 -16.97 -11.16
C PHE A 233 -6.49 -15.97 -10.07
N PHE A 234 -5.51 -15.43 -9.34
CA PHE A 234 -5.76 -14.40 -8.31
C PHE A 234 -6.34 -13.12 -8.92
N ALA A 235 -5.81 -12.66 -10.04
CA ALA A 235 -6.33 -11.50 -10.75
C ALA A 235 -7.77 -11.72 -11.23
N THR A 236 -8.10 -12.90 -11.78
CA THR A 236 -9.46 -13.22 -12.23
C THR A 236 -10.44 -13.35 -11.06
N MET A 237 -10.01 -13.92 -9.93
CA MET A 237 -10.85 -14.03 -8.74
C MET A 237 -11.10 -12.67 -8.06
N SER A 238 -10.12 -11.76 -8.05
CA SER A 238 -10.29 -10.42 -7.49
C SER A 238 -11.11 -9.48 -8.38
N THR A 239 -11.34 -9.83 -9.65
CA THR A 239 -12.19 -9.06 -10.58
C THR A 239 -13.60 -9.67 -10.74
N ALA A 240 -13.83 -10.88 -10.25
CA ALA A 240 -15.13 -11.59 -10.36
C ALA A 240 -16.03 -11.44 -9.11
N GLY A 241 -15.56 -10.74 -8.06
CA GLY A 241 -16.33 -10.38 -6.85
C GLY A 241 -16.64 -8.92 -6.83
#